data_674f1ff1b46dca956f85bbaa297ea13d
#
_entry.id   674f1ff1b46dca956f85bbaa297ea13d
#
_cell.length_a   1.000
_cell.length_b   1.000
_cell.length_c   1.000
_cell.angle_alpha   90.00
_cell.angle_beta   90.00
_cell.angle_gamma   90.00
#
_symmetry.space_group_name_H-M   'P 1'
#
loop_
_entity.id
_entity.type
_entity.pdbx_description
1 polymer ?
#
loop_
_entity_poly.entity_id
_entity_poly.type
_entity_poly.pdbx_seq_one_letter_code
_entity_poly.pdbx_strand_id
1 'polypeptide(L)'
;MKKHQLTFLIGFCLLLFASCRKDELLPDFIYEMTVSKETLNVIPEGADEEIEVQSNYDWTAKSNADWCKLSVQSGSEGKSSFVIKVEKNERIEERVAEVTVTAGSVVRTIKVVQLNPDGFEIIDLPDAVTVDGLESVLELQVKTNLQLEAISPDGWAILLNNNIVSGNPPKVTVIRIMLKDNTTSAPRSTIVKINGKDLPDSYAKTFEVTQNVAPEANKNDQRVVGTWLVTKAMNGAASELSLLGTTMKFEAEGIYSEALASGQKNTGTWEVRGERLAIYYPEGRRYIYLEDTSDGLSGTMTTTDIHSEILYQTHLSAYSGDGFGVSIVDLTNTKLTYMMVINGDLSNITESGLCLSQNENPTVADKKYVSKGGAVSVGEISRLLSGNVYHIRGYRVEGSQTIYTSDMRIEMPVEDIDGNSYRIVKIGQQYWLAENLKVTRYNDGTSVLYCDKDHADDWVAAGDSKQGAYSWIFGEAPDWVWSEDNFNNGVTDRQAKAYGAIYNWHAVVDKRKLAP
;
A
#
# COMPACT_ATOMS: atom_id res chain seq x y z
N MET A 1 83.98 -15.19 -58.61
CA MET A 1 84.30 -15.48 -60.02
C MET A 1 83.11 -15.16 -60.92
N LYS A 2 83.35 -14.33 -61.93
CA LYS A 2 82.63 -14.09 -63.17
C LYS A 2 81.20 -13.48 -63.03
N LYS A 3 80.97 -12.18 -63.31
CA LYS A 3 80.97 -11.50 -64.61
C LYS A 3 79.85 -12.02 -65.54
N HIS A 4 78.91 -11.30 -66.03
CA HIS A 4 78.85 -10.26 -67.02
C HIS A 4 77.43 -9.72 -67.11
N GLN A 5 77.24 -8.43 -67.10
CA GLN A 5 77.05 -7.47 -68.24
C GLN A 5 75.67 -7.58 -68.87
N LEU A 6 74.85 -6.55 -68.70
CA LEU A 6 74.67 -5.37 -69.57
C LEU A 6 73.85 -5.67 -70.82
N THR A 7 72.66 -5.14 -70.93
CA THR A 7 72.30 -4.37 -72.14
C THR A 7 71.03 -3.52 -71.90
N PHE A 8 71.16 -2.28 -72.25
CA PHE A 8 70.14 -1.23 -72.37
C PHE A 8 69.04 -1.59 -73.35
N LEU A 9 67.75 -1.29 -72.98
CA LEU A 9 66.82 -0.74 -73.97
C LEU A 9 65.84 0.22 -73.33
N ILE A 10 65.78 1.39 -73.86
CA ILE A 10 64.90 2.52 -73.49
C ILE A 10 63.51 2.21 -74.00
N GLY A 11 62.52 2.30 -73.11
CA GLY A 11 61.10 2.16 -73.43
C GLY A 11 60.24 3.03 -72.50
N PHE A 12 59.89 4.11 -73.05
CA PHE A 12 58.94 5.17 -72.77
C PHE A 12 58.04 4.98 -71.59
N CYS A 13 58.25 5.79 -70.56
CA CYS A 13 57.51 5.89 -69.32
C CYS A 13 56.18 6.59 -69.59
N LEU A 14 55.07 5.86 -69.49
CA LEU A 14 53.71 6.38 -69.27
C LEU A 14 53.46 6.43 -67.80
N LEU A 15 53.61 7.61 -67.18
CA LEU A 15 53.17 7.91 -65.84
C LEU A 15 51.62 7.91 -65.77
N LEU A 16 51.04 6.80 -65.32
CA LEU A 16 49.69 6.80 -64.86
C LEU A 16 49.68 7.31 -63.41
N PHE A 17 49.32 8.57 -63.27
CA PHE A 17 48.88 9.08 -61.96
C PHE A 17 47.63 8.34 -61.53
N ALA A 18 47.81 7.37 -60.68
CA ALA A 18 46.70 6.86 -59.87
C ALA A 18 46.34 7.95 -58.88
N SER A 19 45.38 8.79 -59.22
CA SER A 19 44.68 9.65 -58.27
C SER A 19 43.95 8.74 -57.31
N CYS A 20 44.47 8.56 -56.08
CA CYS A 20 43.67 8.15 -54.99
C CYS A 20 42.58 9.20 -54.73
N ARG A 21 41.39 9.00 -55.29
CA ARG A 21 40.20 9.65 -54.77
C ARG A 21 40.05 9.13 -53.33
N LYS A 22 40.24 10.01 -52.38
CA LYS A 22 39.59 9.87 -51.10
C LYS A 22 38.09 9.74 -51.42
N ASP A 23 37.53 8.58 -51.25
CA ASP A 23 36.09 8.46 -51.08
C ASP A 23 35.74 9.33 -49.87
N GLU A 24 35.23 10.52 -50.12
CA GLU A 24 34.50 11.24 -49.08
C GLU A 24 33.33 10.36 -48.73
N LEU A 25 33.41 9.71 -47.58
CA LEU A 25 32.27 9.06 -46.96
C LEU A 25 31.22 10.14 -46.82
N LEU A 26 30.20 10.12 -47.67
CA LEU A 26 29.01 10.93 -47.47
C LEU A 26 28.51 10.61 -46.06
N PRO A 27 28.16 11.60 -45.26
CA PRO A 27 27.61 11.31 -43.93
C PRO A 27 26.43 10.38 -44.09
N ASP A 28 26.40 9.35 -43.25
CA ASP A 28 25.28 8.40 -43.23
C ASP A 28 23.99 9.22 -43.12
N PHE A 29 23.05 8.97 -44.02
CA PHE A 29 21.76 9.65 -44.01
C PHE A 29 20.99 9.19 -42.78
N ILE A 30 20.73 10.10 -41.84
CA ILE A 30 19.98 9.82 -40.62
C ILE A 30 18.50 9.89 -40.96
N TYR A 31 17.85 8.73 -40.90
CA TYR A 31 16.39 8.64 -41.02
C TYR A 31 15.71 9.08 -39.75
N GLU A 32 14.75 9.98 -39.87
CA GLU A 32 13.94 10.47 -38.75
C GLU A 32 12.46 10.36 -39.10
N MET A 33 11.67 9.83 -38.16
CA MET A 33 10.23 9.72 -38.30
C MET A 33 9.54 9.76 -36.96
N THR A 34 8.42 10.50 -36.87
CA THR A 34 7.48 10.50 -35.75
C THR A 34 6.08 10.27 -36.26
N VAL A 35 5.25 9.67 -35.40
CA VAL A 35 3.81 9.47 -35.61
C VAL A 35 3.05 10.16 -34.47
N SER A 36 1.85 10.67 -34.75
CA SER A 36 1.07 11.42 -33.76
C SER A 36 0.53 10.57 -32.61
N LYS A 37 0.37 9.26 -32.83
CA LYS A 37 -0.17 8.30 -31.84
C LYS A 37 0.61 7.00 -31.93
N GLU A 38 0.97 6.42 -30.78
CA GLU A 38 1.61 5.08 -30.69
C GLU A 38 0.62 4.00 -30.25
N THR A 39 -0.53 4.39 -29.69
CA THR A 39 -1.61 3.49 -29.29
C THR A 39 -2.95 4.13 -29.63
N LEU A 40 -3.85 3.32 -30.16
CA LEU A 40 -5.24 3.66 -30.42
C LEU A 40 -6.15 2.69 -29.68
N ASN A 41 -7.04 3.22 -28.85
CA ASN A 41 -8.13 2.45 -28.26
C ASN A 41 -9.40 2.75 -29.06
N VAL A 42 -9.98 1.72 -29.65
CA VAL A 42 -11.10 1.84 -30.56
C VAL A 42 -12.31 1.13 -29.98
N ILE A 43 -13.47 1.77 -30.09
CA ILE A 43 -14.75 1.23 -29.66
C ILE A 43 -15.16 0.01 -30.51
N PRO A 44 -16.08 -0.84 -30.02
CA PRO A 44 -16.53 -2.02 -30.75
C PRO A 44 -17.11 -1.72 -32.13
N GLU A 45 -17.79 -0.60 -32.30
CA GLU A 45 -18.42 -0.17 -33.57
C GLU A 45 -17.41 0.15 -34.66
N GLY A 46 -16.13 0.32 -34.28
CA GLY A 46 -15.08 0.79 -35.17
C GLY A 46 -14.92 2.32 -35.16
N ALA A 47 -13.87 2.79 -35.81
CA ALA A 47 -13.60 4.21 -35.97
C ALA A 47 -12.66 4.45 -37.16
N ASP A 48 -12.68 5.68 -37.64
CA ASP A 48 -11.70 6.22 -38.58
C ASP A 48 -10.79 7.18 -37.82
N GLU A 49 -9.49 6.82 -37.67
CA GLU A 49 -8.52 7.57 -36.88
C GLU A 49 -7.39 8.13 -37.74
N GLU A 50 -7.21 9.44 -37.72
CA GLU A 50 -6.14 10.12 -38.48
C GLU A 50 -4.81 10.03 -37.71
N ILE A 51 -3.77 9.62 -38.45
CA ILE A 51 -2.38 9.56 -37.99
C ILE A 51 -1.56 10.54 -38.78
N GLU A 52 -0.99 11.52 -38.13
CA GLU A 52 0.03 12.39 -38.74
C GLU A 52 1.40 11.70 -38.71
N VAL A 53 2.12 11.79 -39.83
CA VAL A 53 3.49 11.30 -39.97
C VAL A 53 4.37 12.50 -40.33
N GLN A 54 5.43 12.72 -39.59
CA GLN A 54 6.51 13.65 -39.92
C GLN A 54 7.76 12.84 -40.19
N SER A 55 8.27 12.87 -41.42
CA SER A 55 9.43 12.07 -41.81
C SER A 55 10.35 12.88 -42.75
N ASN A 56 11.64 12.64 -42.67
CA ASN A 56 12.63 13.19 -43.61
C ASN A 56 12.90 12.25 -44.78
N TYR A 57 12.06 11.23 -44.98
CA TYR A 57 12.15 10.27 -46.07
C TYR A 57 10.77 9.71 -46.40
N ASP A 58 10.60 9.20 -47.62
CA ASP A 58 9.38 8.52 -48.02
C ASP A 58 9.08 7.35 -47.07
N TRP A 59 7.83 7.20 -46.69
CA TRP A 59 7.41 6.18 -45.72
C TRP A 59 6.39 5.23 -46.31
N THR A 60 6.35 4.04 -45.74
CA THR A 60 5.33 3.03 -46.00
C THR A 60 4.65 2.60 -44.71
N ALA A 61 3.36 2.25 -44.78
CA ALA A 61 2.60 1.74 -43.63
C ALA A 61 1.93 0.40 -43.99
N LYS A 62 1.89 -0.51 -43.02
CA LYS A 62 1.26 -1.82 -43.16
C LYS A 62 0.55 -2.20 -41.88
N SER A 63 -0.69 -2.68 -42.00
CA SER A 63 -1.43 -3.34 -40.92
C SER A 63 -1.21 -4.86 -40.95
N ASN A 64 -1.18 -5.49 -39.77
CA ASN A 64 -1.13 -6.94 -39.64
C ASN A 64 -2.52 -7.61 -39.54
N ALA A 65 -3.61 -6.82 -39.66
CA ALA A 65 -4.97 -7.33 -39.51
C ALA A 65 -5.91 -6.80 -40.59
N ASP A 66 -6.76 -7.68 -41.15
CA ASP A 66 -7.70 -7.35 -42.23
C ASP A 66 -8.81 -6.38 -41.80
N TRP A 67 -9.14 -6.35 -40.51
CA TRP A 67 -10.15 -5.46 -39.94
C TRP A 67 -9.61 -4.05 -39.59
N CYS A 68 -8.29 -3.85 -39.72
CA CYS A 68 -7.60 -2.59 -39.47
C CYS A 68 -6.98 -2.13 -40.80
N LYS A 69 -7.72 -1.34 -41.55
CA LYS A 69 -7.35 -0.93 -42.92
C LYS A 69 -6.73 0.45 -42.94
N LEU A 70 -5.83 0.69 -43.87
CA LEU A 70 -5.19 1.98 -44.06
C LEU A 70 -5.75 2.68 -45.30
N SER A 71 -6.03 3.99 -45.20
CA SER A 71 -6.51 4.79 -46.32
C SER A 71 -5.44 4.91 -47.45
N VAL A 72 -4.19 5.00 -47.05
CA VAL A 72 -3.01 4.92 -47.93
C VAL A 72 -1.91 4.12 -47.24
N GLN A 73 -1.05 3.48 -48.03
CA GLN A 73 0.03 2.62 -47.52
C GLN A 73 1.41 3.24 -47.70
N SER A 74 1.49 4.48 -48.20
CA SER A 74 2.76 5.21 -48.36
C SER A 74 2.51 6.70 -48.43
N GLY A 75 3.54 7.49 -48.14
CA GLY A 75 3.58 8.94 -48.30
C GLY A 75 5.00 9.44 -48.52
N SER A 76 5.11 10.69 -48.99
CA SER A 76 6.39 11.32 -49.23
C SER A 76 6.98 11.95 -47.98
N GLU A 77 8.25 12.31 -48.05
CA GLU A 77 8.93 13.09 -47.02
C GLU A 77 8.18 14.38 -46.66
N GLY A 78 8.36 14.86 -45.45
CA GLY A 78 7.68 16.01 -44.87
C GLY A 78 6.54 15.62 -43.92
N LYS A 79 5.57 16.52 -43.77
CA LYS A 79 4.36 16.29 -42.97
C LYS A 79 3.24 15.75 -43.86
N SER A 80 2.70 14.61 -43.48
CA SER A 80 1.59 13.94 -44.19
C SER A 80 0.72 13.20 -43.21
N SER A 81 -0.41 12.65 -43.63
CA SER A 81 -1.28 11.84 -42.78
C SER A 81 -1.89 10.68 -43.55
N PHE A 82 -2.35 9.68 -42.78
CA PHE A 82 -3.19 8.60 -43.28
C PHE A 82 -4.26 8.27 -42.23
N VAL A 83 -5.35 7.62 -42.68
CA VAL A 83 -6.43 7.20 -41.77
C VAL A 83 -6.34 5.70 -41.54
N ILE A 84 -6.36 5.31 -40.27
CA ILE A 84 -6.57 3.92 -39.85
C ILE A 84 -8.09 3.72 -39.75
N LYS A 85 -8.64 2.85 -40.59
CA LYS A 85 -10.07 2.49 -40.60
C LYS A 85 -10.25 1.15 -39.90
N VAL A 86 -10.92 1.18 -38.75
CA VAL A 86 -11.16 0.01 -37.92
C VAL A 86 -12.60 -0.44 -38.10
N GLU A 87 -12.80 -1.67 -38.59
CA GLU A 87 -14.11 -2.27 -38.78
C GLU A 87 -14.73 -2.69 -37.46
N LYS A 88 -16.07 -2.80 -37.42
CA LYS A 88 -16.82 -3.27 -36.23
C LYS A 88 -16.28 -4.58 -35.69
N ASN A 89 -16.11 -4.68 -34.36
CA ASN A 89 -15.79 -5.92 -33.67
C ASN A 89 -17.09 -6.62 -33.25
N GLU A 90 -17.42 -7.72 -33.91
CA GLU A 90 -18.59 -8.54 -33.57
C GLU A 90 -18.24 -9.73 -32.66
N ARG A 91 -16.97 -9.84 -32.24
CA ARG A 91 -16.52 -10.90 -31.34
C ARG A 91 -16.75 -10.48 -29.89
N ILE A 92 -16.97 -11.46 -29.04
CA ILE A 92 -17.03 -11.27 -27.57
C ILE A 92 -15.67 -10.95 -26.94
N GLU A 93 -14.59 -10.99 -27.73
CA GLU A 93 -13.22 -10.73 -27.26
C GLU A 93 -12.68 -9.43 -27.86
N GLU A 94 -11.86 -8.74 -27.08
CA GLU A 94 -11.00 -7.67 -27.55
C GLU A 94 -10.10 -8.19 -28.68
N ARG A 95 -9.78 -7.33 -29.64
CA ARG A 95 -8.80 -7.67 -30.68
C ARG A 95 -7.74 -6.58 -30.82
N VAL A 96 -6.54 -7.01 -31.15
CA VAL A 96 -5.38 -6.14 -31.29
C VAL A 96 -4.80 -6.23 -32.69
N ALA A 97 -4.46 -5.09 -33.26
CA ALA A 97 -3.68 -5.00 -34.50
C ALA A 97 -2.45 -4.10 -34.30
N GLU A 98 -1.48 -4.30 -35.15
CA GLU A 98 -0.29 -3.44 -35.23
C GLU A 98 -0.20 -2.81 -36.61
N VAL A 99 -0.07 -1.50 -36.66
CA VAL A 99 0.24 -0.74 -37.87
C VAL A 99 1.70 -0.32 -37.79
N THR A 100 2.51 -0.87 -38.65
CA THR A 100 3.94 -0.56 -38.75
C THR A 100 4.14 0.50 -39.82
N VAL A 101 4.76 1.63 -39.45
CA VAL A 101 5.21 2.71 -40.36
C VAL A 101 6.72 2.66 -40.47
N THR A 102 7.24 2.66 -41.68
CA THR A 102 8.68 2.49 -41.97
C THR A 102 9.17 3.61 -42.90
N ALA A 103 10.23 4.31 -42.51
CA ALA A 103 10.93 5.28 -43.32
C ALA A 103 12.45 5.00 -43.27
N GLY A 104 13.00 4.46 -44.35
CA GLY A 104 14.39 4.00 -44.37
C GLY A 104 14.65 2.94 -43.31
N SER A 105 15.52 3.21 -42.34
CA SER A 105 15.82 2.31 -41.22
C SER A 105 14.95 2.53 -39.97
N VAL A 106 14.15 3.59 -39.94
CA VAL A 106 13.28 3.90 -38.77
C VAL A 106 11.94 3.21 -38.90
N VAL A 107 11.55 2.54 -37.84
CA VAL A 107 10.26 1.85 -37.75
C VAL A 107 9.49 2.40 -36.55
N ARG A 108 8.20 2.70 -36.73
CA ARG A 108 7.25 3.03 -35.66
C ARG A 108 6.08 2.06 -35.71
N THR A 109 5.66 1.59 -34.57
CA THR A 109 4.53 0.70 -34.45
C THR A 109 3.41 1.39 -33.72
N ILE A 110 2.22 1.39 -34.30
CA ILE A 110 0.99 1.91 -33.69
C ILE A 110 0.18 0.68 -33.28
N LYS A 111 -0.03 0.52 -31.98
CA LYS A 111 -0.88 -0.54 -31.43
C LYS A 111 -2.34 -0.12 -31.49
N VAL A 112 -3.18 -0.87 -32.17
CA VAL A 112 -4.63 -0.65 -32.26
C VAL A 112 -5.32 -1.70 -31.40
N VAL A 113 -5.96 -1.27 -30.32
CA VAL A 113 -6.74 -2.13 -29.43
C VAL A 113 -8.21 -1.81 -29.64
N GLN A 114 -8.99 -2.78 -30.15
CA GLN A 114 -10.42 -2.61 -30.32
C GLN A 114 -11.17 -3.44 -29.29
N LEU A 115 -12.02 -2.73 -28.53
CA LEU A 115 -12.79 -3.30 -27.46
C LEU A 115 -13.82 -4.33 -27.96
N ASN A 116 -14.22 -5.22 -27.06
CA ASN A 116 -15.45 -5.97 -27.19
C ASN A 116 -16.67 -5.09 -26.91
N PRO A 117 -17.89 -5.49 -27.29
CA PRO A 117 -19.12 -4.72 -27.06
C PRO A 117 -19.37 -4.32 -25.60
N ASP A 118 -18.81 -5.06 -24.63
CA ASP A 118 -19.02 -4.86 -23.20
C ASP A 118 -17.98 -3.95 -22.52
N GLY A 119 -17.05 -3.37 -23.25
CA GLY A 119 -15.98 -2.39 -22.96
C GLY A 119 -15.51 -2.19 -21.51
N PHE A 120 -16.36 -1.65 -20.64
CA PHE A 120 -16.11 -1.58 -19.20
C PHE A 120 -17.44 -1.58 -18.41
N GLU A 121 -17.39 -2.15 -17.23
CA GLU A 121 -18.50 -2.22 -16.29
C GLU A 121 -18.11 -1.51 -15.01
N ILE A 122 -19.00 -0.64 -14.53
CA ILE A 122 -18.88 -0.11 -13.16
C ILE A 122 -19.73 -1.05 -12.29
N ILE A 123 -19.08 -1.70 -11.35
CA ILE A 123 -19.73 -2.66 -10.45
C ILE A 123 -20.35 -1.86 -9.31
N ASP A 124 -21.64 -2.12 -9.03
CA ASP A 124 -22.38 -1.58 -7.89
C ASP A 124 -22.39 -0.04 -7.78
N LEU A 125 -22.41 0.66 -8.92
CA LEU A 125 -22.57 2.11 -8.90
C LEU A 125 -24.06 2.47 -8.93
N PRO A 126 -24.59 3.07 -7.87
CA PRO A 126 -25.90 3.72 -7.93
C PRO A 126 -25.81 4.98 -8.82
N ASP A 127 -26.94 5.37 -9.44
CA ASP A 127 -27.02 6.59 -10.26
C ASP A 127 -26.65 7.85 -9.46
N ALA A 128 -26.79 7.81 -8.15
CA ALA A 128 -26.43 8.89 -7.22
C ALA A 128 -25.96 8.33 -5.87
N VAL A 129 -24.95 8.97 -5.29
CA VAL A 129 -24.42 8.66 -3.96
C VAL A 129 -24.61 9.89 -3.08
N THR A 130 -25.21 9.71 -1.91
CA THR A 130 -25.24 10.75 -0.87
C THR A 130 -24.26 10.39 0.24
N VAL A 131 -23.37 11.31 0.57
CA VAL A 131 -22.35 11.16 1.60
C VAL A 131 -22.50 12.23 2.68
N ASP A 132 -21.89 11.96 3.84
CA ASP A 132 -21.84 12.92 4.93
C ASP A 132 -21.03 14.16 4.57
N GLY A 133 -21.20 15.22 5.33
CA GLY A 133 -20.55 16.51 5.06
C GLY A 133 -19.08 16.55 5.39
N LEU A 134 -18.56 15.57 6.12
CA LEU A 134 -17.14 15.48 6.49
C LEU A 134 -16.29 14.93 5.34
N GLU A 135 -15.00 15.28 5.36
CA GLU A 135 -14.02 14.72 4.44
C GLU A 135 -14.02 13.20 4.51
N SER A 136 -14.10 12.59 3.35
CA SER A 136 -14.13 11.14 3.20
C SER A 136 -13.55 10.73 1.86
N VAL A 137 -13.25 9.45 1.69
CA VAL A 137 -12.84 8.88 0.42
C VAL A 137 -13.96 7.97 -0.08
N LEU A 138 -14.49 8.30 -1.25
CA LEU A 138 -15.43 7.45 -1.97
C LEU A 138 -14.64 6.47 -2.83
N GLU A 139 -14.84 5.19 -2.63
CA GLU A 139 -14.23 4.11 -3.41
C GLU A 139 -15.25 3.51 -4.37
N LEU A 140 -14.90 3.44 -5.64
CA LEU A 140 -15.73 2.88 -6.71
C LEU A 140 -15.03 1.71 -7.35
N GLN A 141 -15.69 0.56 -7.40
CA GLN A 141 -15.17 -0.61 -8.08
C GLN A 141 -15.54 -0.59 -9.57
N VAL A 142 -14.55 -0.73 -10.42
CA VAL A 142 -14.72 -0.75 -11.87
C VAL A 142 -14.02 -1.98 -12.45
N LYS A 143 -14.75 -2.80 -13.19
CA LYS A 143 -14.17 -3.91 -13.94
C LYS A 143 -13.88 -3.45 -15.35
N THR A 144 -12.62 -3.46 -15.73
CA THR A 144 -12.17 -2.90 -17.01
C THR A 144 -10.88 -3.56 -17.50
N ASN A 145 -10.71 -3.56 -18.80
CA ASN A 145 -9.46 -3.81 -19.49
C ASN A 145 -8.85 -2.52 -20.07
N LEU A 146 -9.48 -1.37 -19.83
CA LEU A 146 -9.10 -0.06 -20.34
C LEU A 146 -8.27 0.73 -19.35
N GLN A 147 -7.50 1.66 -19.86
CA GLN A 147 -7.04 2.79 -19.07
C GLN A 147 -8.20 3.78 -18.92
N LEU A 148 -8.69 3.97 -17.70
CA LEU A 148 -9.78 4.90 -17.43
C LEU A 148 -9.24 6.30 -17.09
N GLU A 149 -10.06 7.30 -17.41
CA GLU A 149 -9.92 8.66 -16.91
C GLU A 149 -11.20 9.02 -16.16
N ALA A 150 -11.03 9.55 -14.96
CA ALA A 150 -12.15 10.07 -14.20
C ALA A 150 -11.97 11.59 -14.02
N ILE A 151 -13.05 12.33 -14.13
CA ILE A 151 -13.05 13.80 -14.05
C ILE A 151 -14.15 14.22 -13.09
N SER A 152 -13.78 15.07 -12.14
CA SER A 152 -14.72 15.84 -11.33
C SER A 152 -14.51 17.32 -11.64
N PRO A 153 -15.55 18.09 -11.98
CA PRO A 153 -15.42 19.51 -12.30
C PRO A 153 -15.17 20.38 -11.07
N ASP A 154 -15.48 19.86 -9.88
CA ASP A 154 -15.48 20.66 -8.66
C ASP A 154 -14.25 20.36 -7.78
N GLY A 155 -13.56 21.40 -7.36
CA GLY A 155 -12.33 21.29 -6.57
C GLY A 155 -12.49 20.75 -5.14
N TRP A 156 -13.69 20.34 -4.75
CA TRP A 156 -13.95 19.66 -3.47
C TRP A 156 -14.05 18.14 -3.60
N ALA A 157 -14.22 17.62 -4.82
CA ALA A 157 -14.16 16.20 -5.14
C ALA A 157 -12.90 15.93 -5.96
N ILE A 158 -11.86 15.40 -5.34
CA ILE A 158 -10.53 15.26 -5.91
C ILE A 158 -10.25 13.79 -6.19
N LEU A 159 -9.88 13.49 -7.43
CA LEU A 159 -9.44 12.16 -7.82
C LEU A 159 -8.04 11.87 -7.26
N LEU A 160 -7.93 10.83 -6.44
CA LEU A 160 -6.67 10.42 -5.82
C LEU A 160 -5.83 9.51 -6.71
N ASN A 161 -6.46 8.77 -7.62
CA ASN A 161 -5.76 7.91 -8.57
C ASN A 161 -6.40 7.96 -9.95
N ASN A 162 -5.57 8.19 -10.97
CA ASN A 162 -5.93 8.11 -12.39
C ASN A 162 -5.30 6.88 -13.07
N ASN A 163 -4.57 6.06 -12.31
CA ASN A 163 -3.83 4.93 -12.87
C ASN A 163 -4.67 3.67 -12.78
N ILE A 164 -5.32 3.37 -13.88
CA ILE A 164 -6.12 2.18 -13.98
C ILE A 164 -5.46 1.22 -14.94
N VAL A 165 -5.26 0.03 -14.43
CA VAL A 165 -4.49 -1.02 -15.08
C VAL A 165 -5.23 -1.51 -16.32
N SER A 166 -4.60 -1.39 -17.48
CA SER A 166 -5.01 -2.09 -18.68
C SER A 166 -4.52 -3.54 -18.62
N GLY A 167 -5.36 -4.48 -18.98
CA GLY A 167 -4.97 -5.89 -19.09
C GLY A 167 -6.14 -6.77 -19.51
N ASN A 168 -5.85 -7.78 -20.31
CA ASN A 168 -6.82 -8.81 -20.69
C ASN A 168 -6.49 -10.10 -19.91
N PRO A 169 -7.42 -10.70 -19.17
CA PRO A 169 -8.85 -10.37 -19.04
C PRO A 169 -9.11 -9.09 -18.21
N PRO A 170 -10.33 -8.52 -18.29
CA PRO A 170 -10.72 -7.35 -17.50
C PRO A 170 -10.48 -7.56 -16.00
N LYS A 171 -9.88 -6.56 -15.34
CA LYS A 171 -9.59 -6.59 -13.91
C LYS A 171 -10.49 -5.63 -13.15
N VAL A 172 -10.82 -5.99 -11.91
CA VAL A 172 -11.46 -5.08 -10.98
C VAL A 172 -10.41 -4.13 -10.41
N THR A 173 -10.68 -2.84 -10.50
CA THR A 173 -9.85 -1.78 -9.93
C THR A 173 -10.71 -0.82 -9.12
N VAL A 174 -10.08 -0.01 -8.27
CA VAL A 174 -10.78 0.95 -7.41
C VAL A 174 -10.40 2.37 -7.83
N ILE A 175 -11.41 3.18 -8.13
CA ILE A 175 -11.27 4.63 -8.29
C ILE A 175 -11.53 5.27 -6.92
N ARG A 176 -10.62 6.14 -6.49
CA ARG A 176 -10.71 6.85 -5.21
C ARG A 176 -10.93 8.32 -5.42
N ILE A 177 -11.98 8.85 -4.80
CA ILE A 177 -12.35 10.26 -4.86
C ILE A 177 -12.36 10.81 -3.44
N MET A 178 -11.44 11.73 -3.14
CA MET A 178 -11.44 12.45 -1.88
C MET A 178 -12.45 13.59 -1.93
N LEU A 179 -13.38 13.59 -0.99
CA LEU A 179 -14.38 14.62 -0.80
C LEU A 179 -13.96 15.50 0.39
N LYS A 180 -13.73 16.78 0.16
CA LYS A 180 -13.40 17.73 1.23
C LYS A 180 -14.62 18.06 2.08
N ASP A 181 -14.41 18.54 3.31
CA ASP A 181 -15.49 19.02 4.18
C ASP A 181 -16.42 20.00 3.45
N ASN A 182 -17.72 19.76 3.56
CA ASN A 182 -18.73 20.73 3.13
C ASN A 182 -19.05 21.69 4.29
N THR A 183 -18.29 22.76 4.37
CA THR A 183 -18.50 23.83 5.37
C THR A 183 -19.45 24.92 4.89
N THR A 184 -20.15 24.70 3.77
CA THR A 184 -21.19 25.61 3.28
C THR A 184 -22.49 25.42 4.07
N SER A 185 -23.44 26.32 3.89
CA SER A 185 -24.73 26.28 4.59
C SER A 185 -25.76 25.33 3.95
N ALA A 186 -25.42 24.66 2.86
CA ALA A 186 -26.32 23.76 2.13
C ALA A 186 -25.60 22.52 1.60
N PRO A 187 -26.30 21.41 1.37
CA PRO A 187 -25.75 20.29 0.60
C PRO A 187 -25.24 20.74 -0.76
N ARG A 188 -24.22 20.07 -1.28
CA ARG A 188 -23.65 20.33 -2.60
C ARG A 188 -23.57 19.06 -3.42
N SER A 189 -23.66 19.18 -4.73
CA SER A 189 -23.55 18.06 -5.64
C SER A 189 -22.52 18.30 -6.73
N THR A 190 -21.93 17.23 -7.22
CA THR A 190 -21.06 17.24 -8.41
C THR A 190 -21.35 15.99 -9.24
N ILE A 191 -21.09 16.09 -10.54
CA ILE A 191 -21.16 14.94 -11.45
C ILE A 191 -19.75 14.45 -11.71
N VAL A 192 -19.46 13.23 -11.30
CA VAL A 192 -18.24 12.54 -11.65
C VAL A 192 -18.44 11.79 -12.95
N LYS A 193 -17.53 12.01 -13.89
CA LYS A 193 -17.52 11.35 -15.20
C LYS A 193 -16.34 10.39 -15.26
N ILE A 194 -16.61 9.15 -15.63
CA ILE A 194 -15.59 8.12 -15.87
C ILE A 194 -15.66 7.73 -17.34
N ASN A 195 -14.54 7.75 -18.03
CA ASN A 195 -14.45 7.33 -19.42
C ASN A 195 -13.19 6.49 -19.65
N GLY A 196 -13.17 5.68 -20.69
CA GLY A 196 -11.92 5.11 -21.19
C GLY A 196 -11.06 6.21 -21.81
N LYS A 197 -9.77 6.18 -21.56
CA LYS A 197 -8.83 7.13 -22.15
C LYS A 197 -8.93 7.10 -23.67
N ASP A 198 -9.01 8.25 -24.28
CA ASP A 198 -9.16 8.44 -25.73
C ASP A 198 -10.46 7.89 -26.32
N LEU A 199 -11.48 7.52 -25.50
CA LEU A 199 -12.78 7.13 -26.00
C LEU A 199 -13.74 8.33 -26.12
N PRO A 200 -14.70 8.27 -27.07
CA PRO A 200 -15.75 9.28 -27.18
C PRO A 200 -16.58 9.40 -25.89
N ASP A 201 -17.08 10.60 -25.63
CA ASP A 201 -17.93 10.89 -24.46
C ASP A 201 -19.22 10.05 -24.39
N SER A 202 -19.67 9.49 -25.49
CA SER A 202 -20.84 8.59 -25.54
C SER A 202 -20.64 7.29 -24.75
N TYR A 203 -19.38 6.94 -24.43
CA TYR A 203 -19.02 5.78 -23.60
C TYR A 203 -18.81 6.13 -22.14
N ALA A 204 -18.77 7.41 -21.83
CA ALA A 204 -18.60 7.85 -20.46
C ALA A 204 -19.79 7.43 -19.60
N LYS A 205 -19.47 6.99 -18.39
CA LYS A 205 -20.45 6.80 -17.32
C LYS A 205 -20.36 7.98 -16.36
N THR A 206 -21.51 8.44 -15.91
CA THR A 206 -21.60 9.56 -14.97
C THR A 206 -22.43 9.15 -13.77
N PHE A 207 -22.06 9.66 -12.61
CA PHE A 207 -22.87 9.54 -11.41
C PHE A 207 -22.83 10.84 -10.61
N GLU A 208 -23.89 11.10 -9.89
CA GLU A 208 -23.99 12.27 -9.03
C GLU A 208 -23.49 11.94 -7.62
N VAL A 209 -22.60 12.78 -7.09
CA VAL A 209 -22.20 12.75 -5.69
C VAL A 209 -22.82 13.96 -4.99
N THR A 210 -23.74 13.70 -4.08
CA THR A 210 -24.31 14.72 -3.19
C THR A 210 -23.64 14.62 -1.82
N GLN A 211 -23.13 15.74 -1.33
CA GLN A 211 -22.52 15.82 -0.01
C GLN A 211 -23.36 16.70 0.92
N ASN A 212 -23.77 16.15 2.05
CA ASN A 212 -24.47 16.87 3.10
C ASN A 212 -23.59 18.00 3.69
N VAL A 213 -24.18 18.83 4.51
CA VAL A 213 -23.44 19.86 5.27
C VAL A 213 -22.66 19.19 6.40
N ALA A 214 -21.41 19.56 6.57
CA ALA A 214 -20.62 19.10 7.72
C ALA A 214 -21.22 19.64 9.03
N PRO A 215 -21.20 18.87 10.12
CA PRO A 215 -21.57 19.36 11.44
C PRO A 215 -20.80 20.65 11.81
N GLU A 216 -21.42 21.51 12.57
CA GLU A 216 -20.76 22.73 13.06
C GLU A 216 -19.50 22.39 13.88
N ALA A 217 -18.48 23.24 13.76
CA ALA A 217 -17.24 23.08 14.51
C ALA A 217 -17.46 23.40 16.00
N ASN A 218 -17.12 22.45 16.85
CA ASN A 218 -17.10 22.62 18.30
C ASN A 218 -15.64 22.66 18.79
N LYS A 219 -15.19 23.80 19.28
CA LYS A 219 -13.84 24.04 19.84
C LYS A 219 -13.80 23.94 21.36
N ASN A 220 -14.92 23.58 21.97
CA ASN A 220 -15.11 23.43 23.42
C ASN A 220 -15.74 22.07 23.76
N ASP A 221 -15.58 21.06 22.92
CA ASP A 221 -16.14 19.73 23.14
C ASP A 221 -15.55 19.10 24.41
N GLN A 222 -16.41 18.90 25.41
CA GLN A 222 -15.98 18.40 26.72
C GLN A 222 -15.49 16.95 26.70
N ARG A 223 -15.76 16.21 25.64
CA ARG A 223 -15.19 14.88 25.43
C ARG A 223 -13.69 14.93 25.16
N VAL A 224 -13.20 16.06 24.65
CA VAL A 224 -11.83 16.25 24.17
C VAL A 224 -11.03 17.19 25.05
N VAL A 225 -11.66 18.26 25.58
CA VAL A 225 -10.96 19.24 26.44
C VAL A 225 -10.25 18.53 27.59
N GLY A 226 -8.93 18.71 27.68
CA GLY A 226 -8.11 18.07 28.70
C GLY A 226 -6.70 17.74 28.20
N THR A 227 -6.01 16.96 29.00
CA THR A 227 -4.68 16.44 28.66
C THR A 227 -4.75 14.93 28.51
N TRP A 228 -4.22 14.42 27.41
CA TRP A 228 -4.31 13.03 27.01
C TRP A 228 -2.93 12.46 26.74
N LEU A 229 -2.75 11.18 27.02
CA LEU A 229 -1.52 10.43 26.76
C LEU A 229 -1.78 9.39 25.69
N VAL A 230 -0.95 9.34 24.66
CA VAL A 230 -0.98 8.29 23.66
C VAL A 230 -0.39 7.02 24.27
N THR A 231 -1.26 6.08 24.60
CA THR A 231 -0.89 4.82 25.28
C THR A 231 -0.74 3.65 24.31
N LYS A 232 -1.32 3.78 23.11
CA LYS A 232 -1.21 2.79 22.04
C LYS A 232 -1.22 3.51 20.70
N ALA A 233 -0.28 3.19 19.82
CA ALA A 233 -0.26 3.66 18.45
C ALA A 233 0.19 2.51 17.54
N MET A 234 -0.61 2.18 16.53
CA MET A 234 -0.38 1.04 15.64
C MET A 234 -0.45 1.52 14.19
N ASN A 235 0.47 1.03 13.37
CA ASN A 235 0.42 1.14 11.92
C ASN A 235 0.21 -0.27 11.37
N GLY A 236 -1.04 -0.61 11.04
CA GLY A 236 -1.41 -1.99 10.79
C GLY A 236 -1.17 -2.87 12.02
N ALA A 237 -0.33 -3.90 11.89
CA ALA A 237 0.05 -4.80 12.98
C ALA A 237 1.29 -4.34 13.77
N ALA A 238 2.00 -3.30 13.30
CA ALA A 238 3.22 -2.81 13.93
C ALA A 238 2.95 -1.64 14.88
N SER A 239 3.68 -1.58 15.99
CA SER A 239 3.63 -0.44 16.90
C SER A 239 4.32 0.78 16.31
N GLU A 240 3.66 1.94 16.34
CA GLU A 240 4.23 3.22 15.93
C GLU A 240 4.87 3.91 17.14
N LEU A 241 6.16 3.66 17.33
CA LEU A 241 6.90 4.09 18.51
C LEU A 241 7.07 5.61 18.60
N SER A 242 7.04 6.32 17.48
CA SER A 242 7.25 7.77 17.45
C SER A 242 6.12 8.55 18.12
N LEU A 243 4.92 7.97 18.17
CA LEU A 243 3.73 8.57 18.76
C LEU A 243 3.49 8.15 20.21
N LEU A 244 4.02 7.00 20.61
CA LEU A 244 3.81 6.49 21.97
C LEU A 244 4.41 7.43 23.02
N GLY A 245 3.65 7.66 24.09
CA GLY A 245 4.03 8.57 25.16
C GLY A 245 3.91 10.05 24.79
N THR A 246 3.35 10.37 23.63
CA THR A 246 3.00 11.75 23.29
C THR A 246 1.92 12.25 24.23
N THR A 247 2.15 13.39 24.86
CA THR A 247 1.13 14.11 25.64
C THR A 247 0.44 15.12 24.73
N MET A 248 -0.87 15.01 24.60
CA MET A 248 -1.71 15.91 23.80
C MET A 248 -2.58 16.74 24.72
N LYS A 249 -2.55 18.07 24.58
CA LYS A 249 -3.37 18.99 25.38
C LYS A 249 -4.33 19.74 24.46
N PHE A 250 -5.61 19.59 24.75
CA PHE A 250 -6.69 20.28 24.08
C PHE A 250 -7.30 21.31 25.06
N GLU A 251 -7.06 22.56 24.79
CA GLU A 251 -7.62 23.66 25.59
C GLU A 251 -8.88 24.23 24.92
N ALA A 252 -9.73 24.82 25.71
CA ALA A 252 -10.92 25.51 25.21
C ALA A 252 -10.56 26.51 24.09
N GLU A 253 -11.54 26.83 23.26
CA GLU A 253 -11.41 27.73 22.11
C GLU A 253 -10.49 27.19 20.98
N GLY A 254 -10.23 25.89 20.99
CA GLY A 254 -9.52 25.22 19.89
C GLY A 254 -8.00 25.38 19.94
N ILE A 255 -7.41 25.63 21.10
CA ILE A 255 -5.95 25.69 21.26
C ILE A 255 -5.41 24.28 21.49
N TYR A 256 -4.39 23.90 20.74
CA TYR A 256 -3.75 22.58 20.82
C TYR A 256 -2.25 22.69 21.05
N SER A 257 -1.74 21.80 21.89
CA SER A 257 -0.30 21.58 22.04
C SER A 257 0.00 20.09 22.29
N GLU A 258 1.13 19.63 21.81
CA GLU A 258 1.62 18.28 22.10
C GLU A 258 3.10 18.29 22.47
N ALA A 259 3.48 17.31 23.28
CA ALA A 259 4.87 17.01 23.60
C ALA A 259 5.11 15.52 23.31
N LEU A 260 5.98 15.23 22.34
CA LEU A 260 6.39 13.88 22.00
C LEU A 260 7.32 13.33 23.08
N ALA A 261 7.38 11.99 23.21
CA ALA A 261 8.33 11.33 24.11
C ALA A 261 9.81 11.68 23.82
N SER A 262 10.13 12.08 22.58
CA SER A 262 11.43 12.61 22.17
C SER A 262 11.78 13.98 22.77
N GLY A 263 10.79 14.67 23.36
CA GLY A 263 10.91 16.04 23.86
C GLY A 263 10.56 17.12 22.83
N GLN A 264 10.28 16.77 21.58
CA GLN A 264 9.77 17.71 20.57
C GLN A 264 8.38 18.21 20.98
N LYS A 265 8.12 19.50 20.77
CA LYS A 265 6.82 20.13 21.05
C LYS A 265 6.26 20.71 19.78
N ASN A 266 4.97 20.49 19.57
CA ASN A 266 4.23 21.08 18.47
C ASN A 266 2.99 21.81 19.03
N THR A 267 2.53 22.82 18.30
CA THR A 267 1.32 23.58 18.64
C THR A 267 0.44 23.70 17.41
N GLY A 268 -0.85 23.90 17.65
CA GLY A 268 -1.82 24.01 16.56
C GLY A 268 -3.18 24.44 17.07
N THR A 269 -4.19 24.14 16.30
CA THR A 269 -5.59 24.35 16.68
C THR A 269 -6.37 23.05 16.52
N TRP A 270 -7.50 22.96 17.21
CA TRP A 270 -8.37 21.80 17.11
C TRP A 270 -9.84 22.19 17.04
N GLU A 271 -10.65 21.30 16.46
CA GLU A 271 -12.10 21.35 16.48
C GLU A 271 -12.71 19.97 16.36
N VAL A 272 -13.90 19.77 16.89
CA VAL A 272 -14.70 18.58 16.68
C VAL A 272 -15.86 18.89 15.74
N ARG A 273 -16.08 18.02 14.77
CA ARG A 273 -17.27 18.04 13.91
C ARG A 273 -17.90 16.65 13.94
N GLY A 274 -19.05 16.52 14.62
CA GLY A 274 -19.64 15.20 14.86
C GLY A 274 -18.72 14.31 15.70
N GLU A 275 -18.31 13.19 15.14
CA GLU A 275 -17.40 12.24 15.80
C GLU A 275 -15.93 12.39 15.33
N ARG A 276 -15.61 13.41 14.55
CA ARG A 276 -14.26 13.66 14.08
C ARG A 276 -13.61 14.82 14.79
N LEU A 277 -12.56 14.56 15.56
CA LEU A 277 -11.62 15.54 16.07
C LEU A 277 -10.56 15.85 15.00
N ALA A 278 -10.45 17.09 14.61
CA ALA A 278 -9.43 17.60 13.70
C ALA A 278 -8.39 18.43 14.46
N ILE A 279 -7.12 18.15 14.19
CA ILE A 279 -5.98 18.90 14.72
C ILE A 279 -5.25 19.51 13.52
N TYR A 280 -5.06 20.81 13.53
CA TYR A 280 -4.41 21.56 12.47
C TYR A 280 -3.04 22.06 12.92
N TYR A 281 -2.01 21.73 12.15
CA TYR A 281 -0.64 22.20 12.31
C TYR A 281 -0.27 23.16 11.18
N PRO A 282 0.80 23.93 11.29
CA PRO A 282 1.30 24.75 10.18
C PRO A 282 1.60 23.95 8.91
N GLU A 283 2.01 22.70 9.05
CA GLU A 283 2.47 21.83 7.95
C GLU A 283 1.46 20.75 7.55
N GLY A 284 0.25 20.72 8.16
CA GLY A 284 -0.74 19.69 7.87
C GLY A 284 -1.85 19.58 8.90
N ARG A 285 -2.55 18.47 8.82
CA ARG A 285 -3.67 18.18 9.73
C ARG A 285 -3.67 16.70 10.11
N ARG A 286 -4.33 16.41 11.24
CA ARG A 286 -4.50 15.07 11.77
C ARG A 286 -5.95 14.89 12.21
N TYR A 287 -6.55 13.74 11.88
CA TYR A 287 -7.91 13.40 12.32
C TYR A 287 -7.88 12.27 13.34
N ILE A 288 -8.72 12.37 14.36
CA ILE A 288 -9.03 11.31 15.30
C ILE A 288 -10.54 11.14 15.27
N TYR A 289 -11.01 9.92 14.95
CA TYR A 289 -12.42 9.59 15.04
C TYR A 289 -12.71 9.17 16.47
N LEU A 290 -13.66 9.87 17.11
CA LEU A 290 -14.02 9.64 18.49
C LEU A 290 -14.92 8.40 18.57
N GLU A 291 -14.41 7.37 19.20
CA GLU A 291 -15.19 6.19 19.57
C GLU A 291 -15.56 6.31 21.05
N ASP A 292 -16.81 5.99 21.37
CA ASP A 292 -17.33 6.07 22.75
C ASP A 292 -16.77 4.90 23.54
N THR A 293 -15.59 5.09 24.14
CA THR A 293 -15.01 4.11 25.06
C THR A 293 -15.05 4.63 26.49
N SER A 294 -15.40 3.75 27.43
CA SER A 294 -15.48 4.05 28.86
C SER A 294 -14.12 4.46 29.48
N ASP A 295 -13.02 4.22 28.78
CA ASP A 295 -11.65 4.33 29.30
C ASP A 295 -10.81 5.45 28.68
N GLY A 296 -11.41 6.35 27.87
CA GLY A 296 -10.70 7.45 27.24
C GLY A 296 -11.14 7.72 25.81
N LEU A 297 -10.39 8.55 25.09
CA LEU A 297 -10.55 8.75 23.67
C LEU A 297 -9.84 7.61 22.93
N SER A 298 -10.58 6.84 22.15
CA SER A 298 -9.98 5.96 21.17
C SER A 298 -10.47 6.33 19.79
N GLY A 299 -9.61 6.20 18.80
CA GLY A 299 -9.98 6.56 17.45
C GLY A 299 -8.88 6.26 16.45
N THR A 300 -9.26 6.26 15.20
CA THR A 300 -8.32 6.15 14.07
C THR A 300 -7.75 7.53 13.79
N MET A 301 -6.44 7.68 13.94
CA MET A 301 -5.74 8.90 13.56
C MET A 301 -5.26 8.77 12.13
N THR A 302 -5.82 9.56 11.24
CA THR A 302 -5.32 9.73 9.88
C THR A 302 -4.40 10.94 9.83
N THR A 303 -3.15 10.76 9.51
CA THR A 303 -2.31 11.86 9.06
C THR A 303 -2.56 11.99 7.57
N THR A 304 -3.30 13.00 7.17
CA THR A 304 -3.45 13.31 5.76
C THR A 304 -2.24 14.10 5.27
N ASP A 305 -1.22 13.41 4.87
CA ASP A 305 -0.48 13.83 3.68
C ASP A 305 -1.32 13.38 2.48
N ILE A 306 -1.56 14.29 1.53
CA ILE A 306 -2.36 14.03 0.31
C ILE A 306 -1.80 12.84 -0.50
N HIS A 307 -0.65 12.32 -0.14
CA HIS A 307 0.08 11.27 -0.85
C HIS A 307 0.30 9.98 -0.05
N SER A 308 -0.06 9.94 1.24
CA SER A 308 0.06 8.71 2.05
C SER A 308 -1.02 8.64 3.11
N GLU A 309 -2.00 7.77 2.92
CA GLU A 309 -2.94 7.39 3.98
C GLU A 309 -2.22 6.45 4.95
N ILE A 310 -1.61 7.00 5.97
CA ILE A 310 -1.14 6.19 7.10
C ILE A 310 -2.26 6.18 8.14
N LEU A 311 -2.94 5.06 8.26
CA LEU A 311 -3.95 4.84 9.29
C LEU A 311 -3.26 4.41 10.58
N TYR A 312 -3.21 5.31 11.56
CA TYR A 312 -2.77 4.98 12.91
C TYR A 312 -3.99 4.70 13.78
N GLN A 313 -4.04 3.55 14.41
CA GLN A 313 -4.95 3.33 15.53
C GLN A 313 -4.29 3.88 16.79
N THR A 314 -4.87 4.92 17.37
CA THR A 314 -4.34 5.58 18.56
C THR A 314 -5.33 5.46 19.69
N HIS A 315 -4.87 5.00 20.84
CA HIS A 315 -5.63 5.04 22.08
C HIS A 315 -5.09 6.15 22.96
N LEU A 316 -5.95 7.07 23.35
CA LEU A 316 -5.65 8.19 24.24
C LEU A 316 -6.30 7.92 25.59
N SER A 317 -5.55 8.06 26.67
CA SER A 317 -6.07 7.97 28.03
C SER A 317 -6.01 9.34 28.70
N ALA A 318 -7.01 9.68 29.48
CA ALA A 318 -6.98 10.88 30.31
C ALA A 318 -5.73 10.85 31.20
N TYR A 319 -4.97 11.93 31.17
CA TYR A 319 -3.70 12.06 31.87
C TYR A 319 -3.86 13.04 33.03
N SER A 320 -4.00 12.51 34.25
CA SER A 320 -4.21 13.32 35.46
C SER A 320 -2.93 13.96 36.02
N GLY A 321 -1.77 13.52 35.54
CA GLY A 321 -0.50 13.99 36.07
C GLY A 321 -0.02 13.30 37.36
N ASP A 322 -0.73 12.31 37.89
CA ASP A 322 -0.37 11.64 39.15
C ASP A 322 -0.03 10.16 38.94
N GLY A 323 1.13 9.75 39.40
CA GLY A 323 1.50 8.33 39.46
C GLY A 323 2.89 7.97 38.91
N PHE A 324 3.29 6.76 39.23
CA PHE A 324 4.48 6.11 38.69
C PHE A 324 4.09 4.72 38.23
N GLY A 325 4.21 4.45 36.94
CA GLY A 325 3.74 3.20 36.35
C GLY A 325 4.52 2.79 35.11
N VAL A 326 4.41 1.50 34.80
CA VAL A 326 4.92 0.87 33.57
C VAL A 326 3.78 0.14 32.90
N SER A 327 3.68 0.27 31.59
CA SER A 327 2.77 -0.52 30.74
C SER A 327 3.53 -1.15 29.59
N ILE A 328 3.07 -2.34 29.16
CA ILE A 328 3.59 -2.99 27.97
C ILE A 328 2.81 -2.47 26.76
N VAL A 329 3.54 -1.98 25.79
CA VAL A 329 2.99 -1.42 24.56
C VAL A 329 2.97 -2.45 23.45
N ASP A 330 4.05 -3.21 23.34
CA ASP A 330 4.21 -4.23 22.31
C ASP A 330 5.05 -5.38 22.84
N LEU A 331 4.72 -6.60 22.40
CA LEU A 331 5.40 -7.82 22.81
C LEU A 331 5.52 -8.77 21.63
N THR A 332 6.74 -9.01 21.19
CA THR A 332 7.05 -10.05 20.21
C THR A 332 7.77 -11.24 20.88
N ASN A 333 8.08 -12.28 20.14
CA ASN A 333 8.79 -13.46 20.64
C ASN A 333 10.19 -13.16 21.25
N THR A 334 10.83 -12.05 20.88
CA THR A 334 12.19 -11.70 21.33
C THR A 334 12.34 -10.27 21.82
N LYS A 335 11.24 -9.49 21.81
CA LYS A 335 11.28 -8.07 22.07
C LYS A 335 10.09 -7.60 22.90
N LEU A 336 10.35 -6.70 23.83
CA LEU A 336 9.39 -6.04 24.68
C LEU A 336 9.52 -4.53 24.50
N THR A 337 8.44 -3.85 24.15
CA THR A 337 8.35 -2.39 24.18
C THR A 337 7.49 -1.96 25.35
N TYR A 338 8.02 -1.03 26.15
CA TYR A 338 7.33 -0.52 27.34
C TYR A 338 7.21 1.01 27.32
N MET A 339 6.20 1.50 27.99
CA MET A 339 6.06 2.89 28.34
C MET A 339 6.11 3.03 29.87
N MET A 340 6.93 3.95 30.35
CA MET A 340 7.02 4.31 31.76
C MET A 340 6.55 5.76 31.94
N VAL A 341 5.71 5.96 32.91
CA VAL A 341 5.18 7.30 33.27
C VAL A 341 5.61 7.62 34.69
N ILE A 342 6.23 8.78 34.87
CA ILE A 342 6.61 9.35 36.16
C ILE A 342 5.97 10.72 36.26
N ASN A 343 5.00 10.85 37.13
CA ASN A 343 4.29 12.10 37.34
C ASN A 343 4.80 12.83 38.58
N GLY A 344 4.66 14.16 38.60
CA GLY A 344 5.08 15.01 39.68
C GLY A 344 6.39 15.77 39.40
N ASP A 345 7.05 16.21 40.45
CA ASP A 345 8.31 16.95 40.34
C ASP A 345 9.47 16.00 40.02
N LEU A 346 10.03 16.13 38.82
CA LEU A 346 11.16 15.35 38.34
C LEU A 346 12.50 15.89 38.83
N SER A 347 12.56 17.05 39.49
CA SER A 347 13.81 17.71 39.85
C SER A 347 14.68 16.91 40.82
N ASN A 348 14.05 16.07 41.64
CA ASN A 348 14.73 15.21 42.62
C ASN A 348 15.06 13.83 42.12
N ILE A 349 14.68 13.47 40.87
CA ILE A 349 14.94 12.17 40.28
C ILE A 349 16.30 12.18 39.61
N THR A 350 17.22 11.40 40.12
CA THR A 350 18.60 11.30 39.61
C THR A 350 18.76 10.20 38.56
N GLU A 351 17.95 9.15 38.62
CA GLU A 351 17.92 8.06 37.64
C GLU A 351 16.53 7.43 37.60
N SER A 352 16.11 6.98 36.45
CA SER A 352 14.90 6.17 36.30
C SER A 352 15.06 5.16 35.18
N GLY A 353 14.24 4.12 35.20
CA GLY A 353 14.32 3.08 34.18
C GLY A 353 13.49 1.84 34.52
N LEU A 354 13.85 0.72 33.91
CA LEU A 354 13.19 -0.55 34.09
C LEU A 354 14.18 -1.61 34.58
N CYS A 355 13.79 -2.41 35.56
CA CYS A 355 14.49 -3.61 35.99
C CYS A 355 13.84 -4.84 35.35
N LEU A 356 14.64 -5.83 34.96
CA LEU A 356 14.20 -7.07 34.35
C LEU A 356 14.95 -8.25 34.96
N SER A 357 14.22 -9.32 35.31
CA SER A 357 14.75 -10.58 35.81
C SER A 357 13.83 -11.75 35.39
N GLN A 358 14.30 -12.98 35.53
CA GLN A 358 13.44 -14.18 35.51
C GLN A 358 12.86 -14.49 36.91
N ASN A 359 13.34 -13.83 37.94
CA ASN A 359 12.79 -13.92 39.30
C ASN A 359 11.82 -12.78 39.56
N GLU A 360 10.87 -13.00 40.43
CA GLU A 360 9.89 -11.99 40.87
C GLU A 360 10.58 -10.81 41.57
N ASN A 361 9.92 -9.64 41.48
CA ASN A 361 10.34 -8.40 42.13
C ASN A 361 11.77 -7.93 41.77
N PRO A 362 12.13 -7.79 40.49
CA PRO A 362 13.45 -7.34 40.08
C PRO A 362 13.77 -5.95 40.68
N THR A 363 15.04 -5.74 40.95
CA THR A 363 15.58 -4.52 41.55
C THR A 363 16.68 -3.93 40.66
N VAL A 364 17.21 -2.77 41.03
CA VAL A 364 18.36 -2.14 40.33
C VAL A 364 19.66 -2.98 40.41
N ALA A 365 19.69 -4.03 41.22
CA ALA A 365 20.79 -5.00 41.25
C ALA A 365 20.69 -6.06 40.14
N ASP A 366 19.51 -6.23 39.56
CA ASP A 366 19.24 -7.09 38.40
C ASP A 366 19.60 -6.36 37.11
N LYS A 367 19.20 -6.90 35.97
CA LYS A 367 19.40 -6.23 34.67
C LYS A 367 18.55 -4.97 34.60
N LYS A 368 19.18 -3.82 34.49
CA LYS A 368 18.50 -2.53 34.41
C LYS A 368 18.66 -1.86 33.05
N TYR A 369 17.64 -1.15 32.65
CA TYR A 369 17.56 -0.33 31.45
C TYR A 369 17.24 1.09 31.85
N VAL A 370 18.27 1.96 31.80
CA VAL A 370 18.14 3.34 32.21
C VAL A 370 17.33 4.14 31.18
N SER A 371 16.35 4.86 31.64
CA SER A 371 15.54 5.76 30.81
C SER A 371 16.36 7.00 30.41
N LYS A 372 15.98 7.60 29.27
CA LYS A 372 16.54 8.88 28.82
C LYS A 372 16.08 10.09 29.66
N GLY A 373 15.24 9.86 30.69
CA GLY A 373 14.64 10.89 31.52
C GLY A 373 13.32 11.44 30.94
N GLY A 374 12.65 12.27 31.72
CA GLY A 374 11.34 12.88 31.38
C GLY A 374 10.16 12.22 32.08
N ALA A 375 9.01 12.88 32.04
CA ALA A 375 7.76 12.40 32.65
C ALA A 375 7.24 11.14 31.99
N VAL A 376 7.51 10.97 30.70
CA VAL A 376 7.15 9.80 29.91
C VAL A 376 8.37 9.27 29.18
N SER A 377 8.60 7.98 29.24
CA SER A 377 9.70 7.31 28.56
C SER A 377 9.18 6.08 27.85
N VAL A 378 9.53 5.92 26.58
CA VAL A 378 9.29 4.71 25.81
C VAL A 378 10.63 4.02 25.60
N GLY A 379 10.72 2.72 25.91
CA GLY A 379 11.93 1.93 25.77
C GLY A 379 11.66 0.58 25.13
N GLU A 380 12.70 0.00 24.55
CA GLU A 380 12.69 -1.32 23.94
C GLU A 380 13.73 -2.22 24.60
N ILE A 381 13.33 -3.44 24.91
CA ILE A 381 14.22 -4.51 25.37
C ILE A 381 14.18 -5.61 24.32
N SER A 382 15.31 -5.86 23.69
CA SER A 382 15.45 -6.87 22.65
C SER A 382 16.32 -8.04 23.12
N ARG A 383 16.33 -9.12 22.32
CA ARG A 383 17.06 -10.36 22.59
C ARG A 383 16.57 -11.10 23.84
N LEU A 384 15.28 -11.01 24.11
CA LEU A 384 14.60 -11.87 25.06
C LEU A 384 14.40 -13.26 24.44
N LEU A 385 14.24 -14.27 25.28
CA LEU A 385 14.07 -15.64 24.80
C LEU A 385 12.58 -15.96 24.66
N SER A 386 12.19 -16.41 23.48
CA SER A 386 10.85 -16.89 23.17
C SER A 386 10.40 -17.95 24.19
N GLY A 387 9.13 -17.89 24.60
CA GLY A 387 8.53 -18.82 25.55
C GLY A 387 8.99 -18.66 27.01
N ASN A 388 9.92 -17.74 27.30
CA ASN A 388 10.39 -17.53 28.65
C ASN A 388 9.50 -16.55 29.44
N VAL A 389 9.53 -16.67 30.74
CA VAL A 389 8.88 -15.75 31.66
C VAL A 389 9.91 -14.76 32.18
N TYR A 390 9.52 -13.50 32.15
CA TYR A 390 10.27 -12.40 32.75
C TYR A 390 9.38 -11.63 33.72
N HIS A 391 10.04 -10.97 34.68
CA HIS A 391 9.45 -10.03 35.61
C HIS A 391 10.06 -8.66 35.37
N ILE A 392 9.24 -7.61 35.34
CA ILE A 392 9.69 -6.24 35.15
C ILE A 392 9.13 -5.31 36.21
N ARG A 393 9.91 -4.31 36.55
CA ARG A 393 9.49 -3.19 37.41
C ARG A 393 10.11 -1.90 36.92
N GLY A 394 9.31 -0.85 36.87
CA GLY A 394 9.86 0.50 36.78
C GLY A 394 10.58 0.88 38.07
N TYR A 395 11.66 1.62 37.96
CA TYR A 395 12.32 2.21 39.13
C TYR A 395 12.61 3.69 38.89
N ARG A 396 12.65 4.45 39.99
CA ARG A 396 13.18 5.82 40.03
C ARG A 396 13.97 6.03 41.29
N VAL A 397 15.06 6.79 41.19
CA VAL A 397 15.96 7.12 42.31
C VAL A 397 15.73 8.57 42.71
N GLU A 398 15.26 8.76 43.95
CA GLU A 398 15.04 10.05 44.57
C GLU A 398 15.97 10.20 45.76
N GLY A 399 17.02 11.03 45.65
CA GLY A 399 18.07 11.13 46.65
C GLY A 399 18.76 9.79 46.90
N SER A 400 18.60 9.23 48.11
CA SER A 400 19.14 7.93 48.48
C SER A 400 18.15 6.76 48.38
N GLN A 401 16.90 7.02 47.99
CA GLN A 401 15.84 6.01 47.89
C GLN A 401 15.62 5.57 46.45
N THR A 402 15.36 4.27 46.30
CA THR A 402 14.87 3.70 45.04
C THR A 402 13.42 3.28 45.23
N ILE A 403 12.56 3.86 44.42
CA ILE A 403 11.12 3.59 44.42
C ILE A 403 10.81 2.72 43.22
N TYR A 404 10.00 1.69 43.43
CA TYR A 404 9.64 0.72 42.38
C TYR A 404 8.14 0.69 42.13
N THR A 405 7.74 0.39 40.88
CA THR A 405 6.36 0.00 40.56
C THR A 405 6.05 -1.41 41.09
N SER A 406 4.79 -1.82 41.00
CA SER A 406 4.43 -3.22 41.19
C SER A 406 5.18 -4.11 40.22
N ASP A 407 5.38 -5.39 40.62
CA ASP A 407 5.98 -6.42 39.74
C ASP A 407 4.99 -6.80 38.63
N MET A 408 5.47 -6.88 37.43
CA MET A 408 4.70 -7.29 36.26
C MET A 408 5.34 -8.53 35.64
N ARG A 409 4.59 -9.62 35.61
CA ARG A 409 4.98 -10.87 34.97
C ARG A 409 4.69 -10.83 33.48
N ILE A 410 5.69 -11.12 32.66
CA ILE A 410 5.63 -11.14 31.20
C ILE A 410 5.93 -12.55 30.71
N GLU A 411 5.02 -13.13 29.94
CA GLU A 411 5.23 -14.38 29.21
C GLU A 411 5.54 -14.04 27.76
N MET A 412 6.80 -14.34 27.34
CA MET A 412 7.21 -14.08 25.97
C MET A 412 6.48 -15.01 25.00
N PRO A 413 5.92 -14.50 23.90
CA PRO A 413 5.30 -15.33 22.88
C PRO A 413 6.26 -16.38 22.32
N VAL A 414 5.71 -17.49 21.83
CA VAL A 414 6.44 -18.51 21.07
C VAL A 414 6.26 -18.28 19.57
N GLU A 415 7.21 -18.75 18.78
CA GLU A 415 7.17 -18.63 17.32
C GLU A 415 7.28 -19.99 16.68
N ASP A 416 6.44 -20.26 15.67
CA ASP A 416 6.53 -21.48 14.87
C ASP A 416 7.58 -21.34 13.75
N ILE A 417 7.77 -22.42 12.99
CA ILE A 417 8.77 -22.46 11.93
C ILE A 417 8.47 -21.53 10.74
N ASP A 418 7.22 -21.07 10.62
CA ASP A 418 6.79 -20.11 9.61
C ASP A 418 6.96 -18.66 10.05
N GLY A 419 7.38 -18.44 11.32
CA GLY A 419 7.54 -17.11 11.91
C GLY A 419 6.25 -16.53 12.49
N ASN A 420 5.19 -17.34 12.65
CA ASN A 420 3.99 -16.88 13.33
C ASN A 420 4.22 -16.85 14.84
N SER A 421 3.85 -15.74 15.48
CA SER A 421 3.96 -15.55 16.93
C SER A 421 2.65 -15.87 17.63
N TYR A 422 2.72 -16.56 18.76
CA TYR A 422 1.60 -16.98 19.58
C TYR A 422 1.83 -16.60 21.03
N ARG A 423 0.83 -16.00 21.67
CA ARG A 423 0.81 -15.87 23.13
C ARG A 423 0.62 -17.25 23.75
N ILE A 424 1.23 -17.45 24.92
CA ILE A 424 1.07 -18.66 25.68
C ILE A 424 0.30 -18.38 26.97
N VAL A 425 -0.47 -19.37 27.42
CA VAL A 425 -1.15 -19.36 28.70
C VAL A 425 -0.84 -20.65 29.45
N LYS A 426 -0.59 -20.56 30.74
CA LYS A 426 -0.37 -21.73 31.58
C LYS A 426 -1.68 -22.18 32.19
N ILE A 427 -2.08 -23.42 31.89
CA ILE A 427 -3.27 -24.07 32.48
C ILE A 427 -2.78 -25.32 33.20
N GLY A 428 -2.85 -25.29 34.53
CA GLY A 428 -2.29 -26.35 35.37
C GLY A 428 -0.77 -26.47 35.19
N GLN A 429 -0.30 -27.59 34.66
CA GLN A 429 1.12 -27.87 34.41
C GLN A 429 1.49 -27.71 32.91
N GLN A 430 0.53 -27.35 32.07
CA GLN A 430 0.72 -27.26 30.62
C GLN A 430 0.71 -25.82 30.14
N TYR A 431 1.48 -25.56 29.07
CA TYR A 431 1.41 -24.31 28.30
C TYR A 431 0.56 -24.55 27.06
N TRP A 432 -0.33 -23.62 26.78
CA TRP A 432 -1.24 -23.63 25.64
C TRP A 432 -1.03 -22.37 24.81
N LEU A 433 -1.17 -22.50 23.50
CA LEU A 433 -1.26 -21.34 22.62
C LEU A 433 -2.59 -20.62 22.90
N ALA A 434 -2.56 -19.29 23.00
CA ALA A 434 -3.76 -18.48 23.20
C ALA A 434 -4.49 -18.19 21.88
N GLU A 435 -3.85 -18.45 20.76
CA GLU A 435 -4.39 -18.30 19.42
C GLU A 435 -4.35 -19.64 18.68
N ASN A 436 -5.20 -19.76 17.65
CA ASN A 436 -5.20 -20.91 16.77
C ASN A 436 -3.91 -21.01 15.96
N LEU A 437 -3.42 -22.23 15.78
CA LEU A 437 -2.19 -22.52 15.04
C LEU A 437 -2.36 -22.14 13.56
N LYS A 438 -1.30 -21.60 12.96
CA LYS A 438 -1.26 -21.08 11.56
C LYS A 438 -0.13 -21.68 10.72
N VAL A 439 0.57 -22.64 11.26
CA VAL A 439 1.77 -23.20 10.63
C VAL A 439 1.41 -24.01 9.38
N THR A 440 2.23 -23.86 8.34
CA THR A 440 2.08 -24.58 7.06
C THR A 440 3.15 -25.65 6.85
N ARG A 441 4.09 -25.73 7.78
CA ARG A 441 5.22 -26.68 7.78
C ARG A 441 5.33 -27.42 9.10
N TYR A 442 5.86 -28.60 9.05
CA TYR A 442 6.31 -29.30 10.26
C TYR A 442 7.59 -28.68 10.80
N ASN A 443 7.92 -28.95 12.08
CA ASN A 443 9.10 -28.39 12.71
C ASN A 443 10.46 -28.81 12.10
N ASP A 444 10.46 -29.80 11.21
CA ASP A 444 11.62 -30.18 10.39
C ASP A 444 11.74 -29.38 9.08
N GLY A 445 10.81 -28.45 8.82
CA GLY A 445 10.75 -27.61 7.63
C GLY A 445 9.98 -28.21 6.44
N THR A 446 9.53 -29.46 6.54
CA THR A 446 8.73 -30.08 5.45
C THR A 446 7.32 -29.51 5.41
N SER A 447 6.81 -29.23 4.20
CA SER A 447 5.48 -28.68 4.02
C SER A 447 4.39 -29.66 4.42
N VAL A 448 3.33 -29.17 5.06
CA VAL A 448 2.05 -29.85 5.22
C VAL A 448 1.25 -29.66 3.94
N LEU A 449 0.52 -30.68 3.49
CA LEU A 449 -0.30 -30.57 2.28
C LEU A 449 -1.40 -29.51 2.50
N TYR A 450 -1.48 -28.54 1.60
CA TYR A 450 -2.58 -27.58 1.59
C TYR A 450 -3.75 -28.13 0.76
N CYS A 451 -4.95 -28.07 1.32
CA CYS A 451 -6.19 -28.42 0.63
C CYS A 451 -7.13 -27.21 0.71
N ASP A 452 -7.51 -26.66 -0.44
CA ASP A 452 -8.46 -25.56 -0.54
C ASP A 452 -9.91 -26.04 -0.75
N LYS A 453 -10.84 -25.09 -0.88
CA LYS A 453 -12.28 -25.39 -1.07
C LYS A 453 -12.58 -26.09 -2.41
N ASP A 454 -11.74 -25.84 -3.44
CA ASP A 454 -11.94 -26.35 -4.80
C ASP A 454 -11.31 -27.75 -4.98
N HIS A 455 -10.50 -28.16 -3.99
CA HIS A 455 -9.80 -29.44 -3.92
C HIS A 455 -10.21 -30.25 -2.68
N ALA A 456 -11.52 -30.33 -2.42
CA ALA A 456 -12.05 -31.10 -1.28
C ALA A 456 -11.69 -32.60 -1.38
N ASP A 457 -11.57 -33.14 -2.58
CA ASP A 457 -11.15 -34.53 -2.81
C ASP A 457 -9.70 -34.78 -2.34
N ASP A 458 -8.83 -33.76 -2.40
CA ASP A 458 -7.45 -33.87 -1.89
C ASP A 458 -7.42 -34.00 -0.36
N TRP A 459 -8.36 -33.39 0.36
CA TRP A 459 -8.50 -33.56 1.80
C TRP A 459 -8.89 -34.99 2.16
N VAL A 460 -9.83 -35.58 1.43
CA VAL A 460 -10.26 -36.97 1.61
C VAL A 460 -9.11 -37.92 1.27
N ALA A 461 -8.47 -37.72 0.12
CA ALA A 461 -7.33 -38.51 -0.33
C ALA A 461 -6.14 -38.45 0.65
N ALA A 462 -5.88 -37.28 1.24
CA ALA A 462 -4.87 -37.13 2.29
C ALA A 462 -5.24 -37.95 3.55
N GLY A 463 -6.51 -37.97 3.95
CA GLY A 463 -7.01 -38.80 5.04
C GLY A 463 -6.81 -40.30 4.77
N ASP A 464 -7.21 -40.77 3.59
CA ASP A 464 -7.11 -42.17 3.17
C ASP A 464 -5.64 -42.64 3.05
N SER A 465 -4.75 -41.76 2.57
CA SER A 465 -3.31 -42.04 2.45
C SER A 465 -2.54 -41.82 3.76
N LYS A 466 -3.20 -41.40 4.83
CA LYS A 466 -2.60 -41.03 6.14
C LYS A 466 -1.57 -39.92 6.03
N GLN A 467 -1.77 -39.00 5.10
CA GLN A 467 -0.96 -37.82 4.90
C GLN A 467 -1.51 -36.65 5.74
N GLY A 468 -0.62 -35.91 6.40
CA GLY A 468 -1.00 -34.69 7.10
C GLY A 468 -1.37 -33.59 6.10
N ALA A 469 -2.52 -32.93 6.35
CA ALA A 469 -3.03 -31.86 5.54
C ALA A 469 -3.59 -30.71 6.41
N TYR A 470 -3.64 -29.51 5.83
CA TYR A 470 -4.27 -28.35 6.44
C TYR A 470 -5.12 -27.59 5.43
N SER A 471 -6.07 -26.83 5.95
CA SER A 471 -6.87 -25.87 5.19
C SER A 471 -7.12 -24.63 6.04
N TRP A 472 -7.33 -23.49 5.38
CA TRP A 472 -7.76 -22.29 6.08
C TRP A 472 -9.25 -22.38 6.43
N ILE A 473 -9.65 -21.79 7.55
CA ILE A 473 -11.07 -21.67 7.91
C ILE A 473 -11.69 -20.62 6.99
N PHE A 474 -12.50 -21.09 6.05
CA PHE A 474 -13.29 -20.24 5.17
C PHE A 474 -14.62 -19.94 5.87
N GLY A 475 -14.76 -18.72 6.43
CA GLY A 475 -16.08 -18.19 6.78
C GLY A 475 -16.84 -17.80 5.51
N GLU A 476 -18.13 -17.49 5.61
CA GLU A 476 -18.89 -16.84 4.54
C GLU A 476 -18.31 -15.43 4.29
N ALA A 477 -17.17 -15.39 3.62
CA ALA A 477 -16.65 -14.13 3.13
C ALA A 477 -17.42 -13.75 1.86
N PRO A 478 -17.79 -12.47 1.68
CA PRO A 478 -18.41 -12.01 0.45
C PRO A 478 -17.59 -12.43 -0.78
N ASP A 479 -18.26 -12.75 -1.88
CA ASP A 479 -17.64 -13.26 -3.11
C ASP A 479 -16.48 -12.43 -3.65
N TRP A 480 -16.43 -11.13 -3.33
CA TRP A 480 -15.35 -10.21 -3.71
C TRP A 480 -14.01 -10.46 -2.98
N VAL A 481 -14.01 -11.21 -1.89
CA VAL A 481 -12.78 -11.60 -1.15
C VAL A 481 -12.05 -12.75 -1.87
N TRP A 482 -12.71 -13.43 -2.80
CA TRP A 482 -12.27 -14.68 -3.43
C TRP A 482 -11.70 -14.52 -4.84
N SER A 483 -11.32 -13.32 -5.30
CA SER A 483 -10.63 -13.19 -6.59
C SER A 483 -9.24 -13.84 -6.52
N GLU A 484 -8.81 -14.51 -7.61
CA GLU A 484 -7.47 -15.10 -7.71
C GLU A 484 -6.35 -14.10 -7.43
N ASP A 485 -6.56 -12.82 -7.74
CA ASP A 485 -5.61 -11.74 -7.45
C ASP A 485 -5.51 -11.43 -5.95
N ASN A 486 -6.58 -11.60 -5.18
CA ASN A 486 -6.54 -11.47 -3.72
C ASN A 486 -5.86 -12.68 -3.05
N PHE A 487 -5.93 -13.84 -3.66
CA PHE A 487 -5.25 -15.06 -3.19
C PHE A 487 -3.72 -14.90 -3.25
N ASN A 488 -3.20 -14.25 -4.29
CA ASN A 488 -1.78 -13.97 -4.47
C ASN A 488 -1.28 -12.74 -3.69
N ASN A 489 -2.18 -11.88 -3.17
CA ASN A 489 -1.85 -10.61 -2.52
C ASN A 489 -2.12 -10.58 -1.00
N GLY A 490 -2.13 -11.70 -0.29
CA GLY A 490 -2.12 -11.71 1.18
C GLY A 490 -3.48 -11.62 1.88
N VAL A 491 -4.61 -11.81 1.19
CA VAL A 491 -5.94 -11.91 1.86
C VAL A 491 -6.05 -13.22 2.64
N THR A 492 -5.46 -14.31 2.15
CA THR A 492 -5.24 -15.56 2.90
C THR A 492 -4.48 -15.30 4.20
N ASP A 493 -3.51 -14.41 4.18
CA ASP A 493 -2.73 -14.03 5.35
C ASP A 493 -3.59 -13.33 6.41
N ARG A 494 -4.57 -12.52 6.01
CA ARG A 494 -5.48 -11.84 6.96
C ARG A 494 -6.47 -12.81 7.60
N GLN A 495 -7.04 -13.76 6.86
CA GLN A 495 -7.95 -14.78 7.40
C GLN A 495 -7.19 -15.82 8.23
N ALA A 496 -6.03 -16.26 7.77
CA ALA A 496 -5.13 -17.10 8.54
C ALA A 496 -4.73 -16.46 9.87
N LYS A 497 -4.46 -15.15 9.86
CA LYS A 497 -4.16 -14.38 11.08
C LYS A 497 -5.36 -14.28 12.02
N ALA A 498 -6.57 -14.21 11.48
CA ALA A 498 -7.79 -14.06 12.29
C ALA A 498 -8.26 -15.38 12.90
N TYR A 499 -8.29 -16.46 12.12
CA TYR A 499 -8.98 -17.70 12.51
C TYR A 499 -8.07 -18.92 12.65
N GLY A 500 -6.83 -18.87 12.15
CA GLY A 500 -5.91 -20.01 12.12
C GLY A 500 -6.26 -21.05 11.06
N ALA A 501 -5.59 -22.20 11.09
CA ALA A 501 -5.78 -23.30 10.16
C ALA A 501 -6.51 -24.48 10.81
N ILE A 502 -7.19 -25.28 9.99
CA ILE A 502 -7.72 -26.58 10.34
C ILE A 502 -6.70 -27.63 9.88
N TYR A 503 -6.37 -28.58 10.75
CA TYR A 503 -5.45 -29.68 10.43
C TYR A 503 -6.19 -31.00 10.53
N ASN A 504 -5.90 -31.93 9.61
CA ASN A 504 -6.39 -33.29 9.76
C ASN A 504 -5.64 -34.02 10.88
N TRP A 505 -6.21 -35.15 11.32
CA TRP A 505 -5.61 -35.94 12.40
C TRP A 505 -4.16 -36.35 12.11
N HIS A 506 -3.83 -36.69 10.86
CA HIS A 506 -2.52 -37.16 10.49
C HIS A 506 -1.45 -36.07 10.57
N ALA A 507 -1.81 -34.79 10.33
CA ALA A 507 -0.93 -33.65 10.58
C ALA A 507 -0.67 -33.46 12.08
N VAL A 508 -1.72 -33.55 12.91
CA VAL A 508 -1.63 -33.32 14.37
C VAL A 508 -0.78 -34.37 15.08
N VAL A 509 -0.88 -35.63 14.68
CA VAL A 509 -0.13 -36.76 15.32
C VAL A 509 1.21 -37.05 14.69
N ASP A 510 1.61 -36.32 13.65
CA ASP A 510 2.89 -36.54 12.98
C ASP A 510 4.06 -36.27 13.95
N LYS A 511 5.02 -37.19 13.96
CA LYS A 511 6.21 -37.10 14.83
C LYS A 511 7.09 -35.89 14.53
N ARG A 512 6.96 -35.27 13.35
CA ARG A 512 7.66 -34.02 12.97
C ARG A 512 7.08 -32.81 13.68
N LYS A 513 5.86 -32.92 14.25
CA LYS A 513 5.14 -31.90 15.02
C LYS A 513 4.83 -30.63 14.23
N LEU A 514 3.71 -30.00 14.56
CA LEU A 514 3.27 -28.69 14.03
C LEU A 514 3.57 -27.55 15.00
N ALA A 515 3.27 -27.76 16.27
CA ALA A 515 3.42 -26.71 17.30
C ALA A 515 4.90 -26.49 17.66
N PRO A 516 5.27 -25.21 17.96
CA PRO A 516 6.61 -24.84 18.36
C PRO A 516 7.09 -25.50 19.65
#